data_04f359f0a21dd7ee605bdcaabaf8ac4c
#
_entry.id   04f359f0a21dd7ee605bdcaabaf8ac4c
#
_cell.length_a   1.000
_cell.length_b   1.000
_cell.length_c   1.000
_cell.angle_alpha   90.00
_cell.angle_beta   90.00
_cell.angle_gamma   90.00
#
_symmetry.space_group_name_H-M   'P 1'
#
loop_
_entity.id
_entity.type
_entity.pdbx_description
1 polymer ?
#
loop_
_entity_poly.entity_id
_entity_poly.type
_entity_poly.pdbx_seq_one_letter_code
_entity_poly.pdbx_strand_id
1 'polypeptide(L)'
;SIEDQGVKTVKWSLVKTEISFFGQTFTFSPIWAFVGGFFISALASFLGIGGGFLYVPFLTSIVGLPMFVVAGTSALSVLIGMIFAIFNFMVLKGVMVYWPMIGAELVGIFIGSMIGPRTGKYIPAKVLSGIFIALAIFIGLRYTLRGFFGISII
;
A
#
# COMPACT_ATOMS: atom_id res chain seq x y z
N SER A 1 10.36 -22.67 18.78
CA SER A 1 10.39 -23.45 17.55
C SER A 1 9.93 -22.55 16.42
N ILE A 2 10.49 -22.75 15.22
CA ILE A 2 10.21 -21.92 14.01
C ILE A 2 8.73 -21.96 13.61
N GLU A 3 7.99 -22.97 14.04
CA GLU A 3 6.55 -23.14 13.81
C GLU A 3 5.66 -22.09 14.52
N ASP A 4 6.14 -21.41 15.55
CA ASP A 4 5.38 -20.39 16.28
C ASP A 4 5.55 -18.98 15.71
N GLN A 5 6.39 -18.80 14.69
CA GLN A 5 6.67 -17.51 14.09
C GLN A 5 5.73 -17.15 12.92
N GLY A 6 4.83 -18.05 12.54
CA GLY A 6 3.89 -17.85 11.44
C GLY A 6 2.52 -17.32 11.89
N VAL A 7 1.79 -16.71 10.96
CA VAL A 7 0.38 -16.37 11.15
C VAL A 7 -0.43 -17.66 11.08
N LYS A 8 -1.08 -18.04 12.19
CA LYS A 8 -1.98 -19.19 12.23
C LYS A 8 -3.44 -18.71 12.33
N THR A 9 -4.30 -19.22 11.47
CA THR A 9 -5.74 -18.95 11.57
C THR A 9 -6.34 -19.86 12.63
N VAL A 10 -6.88 -19.27 13.69
CA VAL A 10 -7.47 -20.01 14.83
C VAL A 10 -8.94 -20.33 14.55
N LYS A 11 -9.68 -19.35 14.05
CA LYS A 11 -11.08 -19.52 13.64
C LYS A 11 -11.34 -18.72 12.38
N TRP A 12 -11.98 -19.35 11.41
CA TRP A 12 -12.45 -18.66 10.20
C TRP A 12 -13.95 -18.45 10.29
N SER A 13 -14.37 -17.18 10.21
CA SER A 13 -15.76 -16.78 9.97
C SER A 13 -15.77 -15.51 9.13
N LEU A 14 -16.78 -15.34 8.28
CA LEU A 14 -16.94 -14.14 7.46
C LEU A 14 -17.13 -12.87 8.29
N VAL A 15 -17.64 -12.99 9.51
CA VAL A 15 -17.91 -11.86 10.41
C VAL A 15 -16.76 -11.62 11.39
N LYS A 16 -16.13 -12.71 11.90
CA LYS A 16 -15.02 -12.63 12.86
C LYS A 16 -14.01 -13.73 12.56
N THR A 17 -12.83 -13.35 12.14
CA THR A 17 -11.68 -14.24 11.97
C THR A 17 -10.65 -13.94 13.04
N GLU A 18 -10.17 -14.98 13.69
CA GLU A 18 -9.11 -14.90 14.70
C GLU A 18 -7.83 -15.43 14.11
N ILE A 19 -6.80 -14.62 14.10
CA ILE A 19 -5.44 -15.01 13.72
C ILE A 19 -4.54 -14.94 14.93
N SER A 20 -3.66 -15.92 15.09
CA SER A 20 -2.60 -15.92 16.09
C SER A 20 -1.28 -15.57 15.42
N PHE A 21 -0.58 -14.59 15.99
CA PHE A 21 0.74 -14.16 15.53
C PHE A 21 1.62 -13.88 16.76
N PHE A 22 2.74 -14.56 16.89
CA PHE A 22 3.64 -14.49 18.06
C PHE A 22 2.93 -14.69 19.41
N GLY A 23 1.97 -15.63 19.47
CA GLY A 23 1.24 -15.91 20.71
C GLY A 23 0.15 -14.89 21.07
N GLN A 24 -0.03 -13.84 20.30
CA GLN A 24 -1.13 -12.90 20.44
C GLN A 24 -2.24 -13.21 19.42
N THR A 25 -3.48 -13.18 19.86
CA THR A 25 -4.65 -13.38 19.01
C THR A 25 -5.21 -12.03 18.58
N PHE A 26 -5.33 -11.84 17.27
CA PHE A 26 -5.95 -10.67 16.68
C PHE A 26 -7.27 -11.08 16.03
N THR A 27 -8.32 -10.33 16.35
CA THR A 27 -9.65 -10.56 15.80
C THR A 27 -9.98 -9.44 14.82
N PHE A 28 -10.30 -9.80 13.60
CA PHE A 28 -10.76 -8.83 12.60
C PHE A 28 -11.94 -9.40 11.81
N SER A 29 -12.68 -8.50 11.15
CA SER A 29 -13.80 -8.88 10.31
C SER A 29 -13.38 -8.86 8.83
N PRO A 30 -13.37 -10.01 8.13
CA PRO A 30 -13.06 -10.07 6.71
C PRO A 30 -14.01 -9.25 5.84
N ILE A 31 -15.28 -9.15 6.22
CA ILE A 31 -16.26 -8.33 5.49
C ILE A 31 -15.87 -6.86 5.52
N TRP A 32 -15.52 -6.32 6.70
CA TRP A 32 -15.09 -4.93 6.81
C TRP A 32 -13.75 -4.69 6.09
N ALA A 33 -12.83 -5.66 6.13
CA ALA A 33 -11.60 -5.60 5.38
C ALA A 33 -11.85 -5.60 3.85
N PHE A 34 -12.81 -6.41 3.37
CA PHE A 34 -13.19 -6.46 1.96
C PHE A 34 -13.86 -5.15 1.51
N VAL A 35 -14.87 -4.69 2.24
CA VAL A 35 -15.60 -3.44 1.90
C VAL A 35 -14.66 -2.25 1.94
N GLY A 36 -13.87 -2.12 3.02
CA GLY A 36 -12.90 -1.03 3.12
C GLY A 36 -11.82 -1.11 2.05
N GLY A 37 -11.31 -2.31 1.76
CA GLY A 37 -10.35 -2.55 0.68
C GLY A 37 -10.90 -2.15 -0.69
N PHE A 38 -12.16 -2.46 -0.97
CA PHE A 38 -12.83 -2.05 -2.21
C PHE A 38 -12.90 -0.52 -2.35
N PHE A 39 -13.38 0.18 -1.32
CA PHE A 39 -13.47 1.64 -1.36
C PHE A 39 -12.09 2.31 -1.44
N ILE A 40 -11.10 1.79 -0.70
CA ILE A 40 -9.74 2.30 -0.73
C ILE A 40 -9.11 2.11 -2.10
N SER A 41 -9.28 0.93 -2.72
CA SER A 41 -8.77 0.66 -4.06
C SER A 41 -9.42 1.57 -5.11
N ALA A 42 -10.74 1.76 -5.03
CA ALA A 42 -11.46 2.66 -5.93
C ALA A 42 -10.97 4.10 -5.79
N LEU A 43 -10.85 4.58 -4.55
CA LEU A 43 -10.38 5.94 -4.26
C LEU A 43 -8.92 6.13 -4.68
N ALA A 44 -8.05 5.17 -4.36
CA ALA A 44 -6.63 5.20 -4.72
C ALA A 44 -6.42 5.17 -6.24
N SER A 45 -7.24 4.39 -6.95
CA SER A 45 -7.23 4.33 -8.41
C SER A 45 -7.70 5.65 -9.03
N PHE A 46 -8.75 6.24 -8.47
CA PHE A 46 -9.28 7.55 -8.91
C PHE A 46 -8.25 8.66 -8.71
N LEU A 47 -7.56 8.67 -7.57
CA LEU A 47 -6.52 9.66 -7.25
C LEU A 47 -5.17 9.37 -7.92
N GLY A 48 -4.97 8.19 -8.48
CA GLY A 48 -3.69 7.77 -9.08
C GLY A 48 -2.55 7.58 -8.06
N ILE A 49 -2.85 7.45 -6.77
CA ILE A 49 -1.84 7.37 -5.69
C ILE A 49 -1.31 5.94 -5.51
N GLY A 50 -2.03 4.93 -6.04
CA GLY A 50 -1.75 3.53 -5.75
C GLY A 50 -2.25 3.10 -4.36
N GLY A 51 -2.80 1.88 -4.26
CA GLY A 51 -3.49 1.41 -3.05
C GLY A 51 -2.63 1.36 -1.78
N GLY A 52 -1.32 1.12 -1.90
CA GLY A 52 -0.44 0.88 -0.76
C GLY A 52 -0.43 1.98 0.29
N PHE A 53 -0.53 3.22 -0.15
CA PHE A 53 -0.54 4.40 0.71
C PHE A 53 -1.72 4.42 1.70
N LEU A 54 -2.91 4.08 1.24
CA LEU A 54 -4.13 4.10 2.04
C LEU A 54 -4.38 2.78 2.78
N TYR A 55 -3.85 1.66 2.27
CA TYR A 55 -4.02 0.35 2.90
C TYR A 55 -3.38 0.27 4.28
N VAL A 56 -2.18 0.82 4.44
CA VAL A 56 -1.46 0.74 5.71
C VAL A 56 -2.22 1.39 6.86
N PRO A 57 -2.62 2.68 6.81
CA PRO A 57 -3.39 3.29 7.89
C PRO A 57 -4.77 2.63 8.08
N PHE A 58 -5.41 2.16 7.02
CA PHE A 58 -6.68 1.46 7.13
C PHE A 58 -6.54 0.14 7.91
N LEU A 59 -5.60 -0.71 7.51
CA LEU A 59 -5.42 -2.01 8.13
C LEU A 59 -4.89 -1.91 9.57
N THR A 60 -4.09 -0.89 9.88
CA THR A 60 -3.58 -0.66 11.24
C THR A 60 -4.60 0.00 12.15
N SER A 61 -5.27 1.06 11.69
CA SER A 61 -6.11 1.90 12.55
C SER A 61 -7.57 1.45 12.60
N ILE A 62 -8.11 0.89 11.50
CA ILE A 62 -9.51 0.49 11.42
C ILE A 62 -9.67 -1.01 11.63
N VAL A 63 -8.83 -1.82 10.98
CA VAL A 63 -8.91 -3.28 11.12
C VAL A 63 -8.15 -3.76 12.36
N GLY A 64 -7.18 -2.99 12.86
CA GLY A 64 -6.45 -3.31 14.10
C GLY A 64 -5.38 -4.39 13.94
N LEU A 65 -4.86 -4.62 12.72
CA LEU A 65 -3.83 -5.61 12.47
C LEU A 65 -2.43 -5.09 12.86
N PRO A 66 -1.55 -5.98 13.34
CA PRO A 66 -0.17 -5.61 13.65
C PRO A 66 0.59 -5.18 12.38
N MET A 67 1.43 -4.16 12.51
CA MET A 67 2.15 -3.51 11.40
C MET A 67 2.90 -4.48 10.50
N PHE A 68 3.46 -5.55 11.05
CA PHE A 68 4.19 -6.56 10.28
C PHE A 68 3.27 -7.34 9.32
N VAL A 69 2.09 -7.73 9.80
CA VAL A 69 1.07 -8.40 8.97
C VAL A 69 0.53 -7.45 7.91
N VAL A 70 0.31 -6.19 8.29
CA VAL A 70 -0.15 -5.14 7.38
C VAL A 70 0.84 -4.89 6.25
N ALA A 71 2.14 -4.82 6.55
CA ALA A 71 3.17 -4.58 5.54
C ALA A 71 3.18 -5.70 4.47
N GLY A 72 3.16 -6.97 4.89
CA GLY A 72 3.10 -8.10 3.96
C GLY A 72 1.79 -8.16 3.16
N THR A 73 0.66 -7.97 3.83
CA THR A 73 -0.67 -8.03 3.21
C THR A 73 -0.87 -6.90 2.22
N SER A 74 -0.48 -5.68 2.57
CA SER A 74 -0.60 -4.53 1.67
C SER A 74 0.31 -4.65 0.46
N ALA A 75 1.54 -5.12 0.62
CA ALA A 75 2.45 -5.35 -0.49
C ALA A 75 1.89 -6.36 -1.49
N LEU A 76 1.35 -7.47 -1.00
CA LEU A 76 0.72 -8.49 -1.84
C LEU A 76 -0.53 -7.97 -2.55
N SER A 77 -1.38 -7.22 -1.84
CA SER A 77 -2.59 -6.61 -2.41
C SER A 77 -2.25 -5.62 -3.52
N VAL A 78 -1.23 -4.80 -3.32
CA VAL A 78 -0.74 -3.84 -4.34
C VAL A 78 -0.17 -4.59 -5.54
N LEU A 79 0.61 -5.64 -5.33
CA LEU A 79 1.16 -6.46 -6.42
C LEU A 79 0.05 -7.04 -7.30
N ILE A 80 -0.97 -7.66 -6.69
CA ILE A 80 -2.12 -8.21 -7.42
C ILE A 80 -2.85 -7.11 -8.17
N GLY A 81 -3.14 -5.98 -7.51
CA GLY A 81 -3.79 -4.83 -8.12
C GLY A 81 -3.03 -4.27 -9.33
N MET A 82 -1.69 -4.19 -9.24
CA MET A 82 -0.84 -3.75 -10.35
C MET A 82 -0.88 -4.71 -11.54
N ILE A 83 -0.88 -6.03 -11.30
CA ILE A 83 -1.01 -7.03 -12.37
C ILE A 83 -2.33 -6.83 -13.13
N PHE A 84 -3.45 -6.68 -12.41
CA PHE A 84 -4.76 -6.40 -13.03
C PHE A 84 -4.81 -5.06 -13.76
N ALA A 85 -4.17 -4.02 -13.20
CA ALA A 85 -4.09 -2.72 -13.86
C ALA A 85 -3.30 -2.80 -15.17
N ILE A 86 -2.14 -3.44 -15.18
CA ILE A 86 -1.31 -3.64 -16.37
C ILE A 86 -2.11 -4.41 -17.43
N PHE A 87 -2.76 -5.51 -17.05
CA PHE A 87 -3.59 -6.29 -17.93
C PHE A 87 -4.70 -5.43 -18.57
N ASN A 88 -5.41 -4.65 -17.75
CA ASN A 88 -6.49 -3.79 -18.23
C ASN A 88 -5.97 -2.73 -19.23
N PHE A 89 -4.87 -2.04 -18.91
CA PHE A 89 -4.34 -0.98 -19.77
C PHE A 89 -3.72 -1.52 -21.05
N MET A 90 -2.94 -2.59 -20.97
CA MET A 90 -2.23 -3.12 -22.14
C MET A 90 -3.16 -3.95 -23.04
N VAL A 91 -3.98 -4.82 -22.45
CA VAL A 91 -4.78 -5.79 -23.23
C VAL A 91 -6.15 -5.21 -23.60
N LEU A 92 -6.88 -4.62 -22.64
CA LEU A 92 -8.23 -4.15 -22.90
C LEU A 92 -8.28 -2.75 -23.54
N LYS A 93 -7.36 -1.85 -23.13
CA LYS A 93 -7.34 -0.47 -23.67
C LYS A 93 -6.30 -0.25 -24.77
N GLY A 94 -5.42 -1.21 -25.02
CA GLY A 94 -4.39 -1.12 -26.07
C GLY A 94 -3.43 0.05 -25.89
N VAL A 95 -3.18 0.49 -24.65
CA VAL A 95 -2.27 1.61 -24.37
C VAL A 95 -0.85 1.20 -24.72
N MET A 96 -0.18 1.97 -25.57
CA MET A 96 1.20 1.72 -25.93
C MET A 96 2.13 2.00 -24.73
N VAL A 97 3.01 1.06 -24.48
CA VAL A 97 3.97 1.11 -23.38
C VAL A 97 5.32 1.55 -23.92
N TYR A 98 5.92 2.57 -23.30
CA TYR A 98 7.26 3.01 -23.64
C TYR A 98 8.30 2.20 -22.85
N TRP A 99 8.76 1.10 -23.42
CA TRP A 99 9.64 0.12 -22.79
C TRP A 99 10.95 0.68 -22.20
N PRO A 100 11.63 1.66 -22.84
CA PRO A 100 12.84 2.23 -22.25
C PRO A 100 12.61 2.92 -20.91
N MET A 101 11.46 3.57 -20.73
CA MET A 101 11.09 4.20 -19.45
C MET A 101 10.86 3.16 -18.37
N ILE A 102 10.12 2.09 -18.69
CA ILE A 102 9.91 0.97 -17.77
C ILE A 102 11.24 0.35 -17.36
N GLY A 103 12.15 0.14 -18.29
CA GLY A 103 13.47 -0.38 -17.97
C GLY A 103 14.24 0.49 -16.98
N ALA A 104 14.24 1.80 -17.17
CA ALA A 104 14.87 2.74 -16.26
C ALA A 104 14.20 2.72 -14.86
N GLU A 105 12.86 2.69 -14.80
CA GLU A 105 12.10 2.60 -13.56
C GLU A 105 12.39 1.30 -12.80
N LEU A 106 12.44 0.16 -13.49
CA LEU A 106 12.73 -1.14 -12.88
C LEU A 106 14.13 -1.15 -12.25
N VAL A 107 15.13 -0.59 -12.93
CA VAL A 107 16.48 -0.45 -12.36
C VAL A 107 16.45 0.43 -11.10
N GLY A 108 15.76 1.56 -11.15
CA GLY A 108 15.58 2.45 -10.00
C GLY A 108 14.88 1.77 -8.82
N ILE A 109 13.79 1.04 -9.09
CA ILE A 109 13.05 0.28 -8.07
C ILE A 109 13.94 -0.82 -7.47
N PHE A 110 14.69 -1.56 -8.29
CA PHE A 110 15.58 -2.61 -7.82
C PHE A 110 16.64 -2.05 -6.86
N ILE A 111 17.33 -0.99 -7.26
CA ILE A 111 18.34 -0.32 -6.43
C ILE A 111 17.69 0.24 -5.15
N GLY A 112 16.56 0.94 -5.28
CA GLY A 112 15.82 1.52 -4.15
C GLY A 112 15.34 0.48 -3.16
N SER A 113 14.85 -0.67 -3.63
CA SER A 113 14.40 -1.77 -2.77
C SER A 113 15.52 -2.43 -1.98
N MET A 114 16.75 -2.39 -2.46
CA MET A 114 17.92 -2.88 -1.72
C MET A 114 18.41 -1.86 -0.68
N ILE A 115 18.40 -0.58 -1.03
CA ILE A 115 18.90 0.50 -0.17
C ILE A 115 17.87 0.86 0.91
N GLY A 116 16.58 0.96 0.55
CA GLY A 116 15.50 1.41 1.43
C GLY A 116 15.45 0.66 2.77
N PRO A 117 15.32 -0.66 2.81
CA PRO A 117 15.27 -1.41 4.06
C PRO A 117 16.56 -1.34 4.88
N ARG A 118 17.72 -1.21 4.21
CA ARG A 118 19.01 -1.09 4.90
C ARG A 118 19.19 0.26 5.59
N THR A 119 18.76 1.34 4.95
CA THR A 119 18.84 2.70 5.50
C THR A 119 17.69 3.00 6.45
N GLY A 120 16.49 2.49 6.17
CA GLY A 120 15.28 2.73 6.96
C GLY A 120 15.41 2.32 8.43
N LYS A 121 16.21 1.28 8.73
CA LYS A 121 16.45 0.85 10.12
C LYS A 121 17.22 1.88 10.97
N TYR A 122 17.95 2.79 10.34
CA TYR A 122 18.72 3.84 11.04
C TYR A 122 17.94 5.15 11.15
N ILE A 123 16.82 5.28 10.45
CA ILE A 123 16.00 6.49 10.44
C ILE A 123 14.90 6.35 11.50
N PRO A 124 14.81 7.27 12.48
CA PRO A 124 13.72 7.25 13.44
C PRO A 124 12.36 7.36 12.74
N ALA A 125 11.39 6.56 13.19
CA ALA A 125 10.05 6.54 12.62
C ALA A 125 9.39 7.94 12.55
N LYS A 126 9.68 8.82 13.52
CA LYS A 126 9.21 10.21 13.55
C LYS A 126 9.70 11.03 12.36
N VAL A 127 10.97 10.86 11.97
CA VAL A 127 11.57 11.58 10.83
C VAL A 127 10.95 11.09 9.53
N LEU A 128 10.81 9.77 9.38
CA LEU A 128 10.20 9.17 8.20
C LEU A 128 8.73 9.62 8.04
N SER A 129 7.97 9.60 9.13
CA SER A 129 6.60 10.11 9.14
C SER A 129 6.53 11.61 8.81
N GLY A 130 7.47 12.41 9.32
CA GLY A 130 7.54 13.84 9.03
C GLY A 130 7.79 14.13 7.53
N ILE A 131 8.75 13.43 6.94
CA ILE A 131 9.03 13.52 5.49
C ILE A 131 7.79 13.12 4.69
N PHE A 132 7.14 12.04 5.09
CA PHE A 132 5.96 11.55 4.41
C PHE A 132 4.78 12.53 4.47
N ILE A 133 4.51 13.13 5.63
CA ILE A 133 3.48 14.15 5.81
C ILE A 133 3.80 15.39 4.96
N ALA A 134 5.05 15.85 4.96
CA ALA A 134 5.48 17.00 4.16
C ALA A 134 5.26 16.75 2.65
N LEU A 135 5.64 15.56 2.16
CA LEU A 135 5.39 15.16 0.77
C LEU A 135 3.89 15.09 0.45
N ALA A 136 3.09 14.52 1.34
CA ALA A 136 1.64 14.41 1.16
C ALA A 136 0.99 15.79 1.08
N ILE A 137 1.37 16.73 1.96
CA ILE A 137 0.88 18.10 1.95
C ILE A 137 1.33 18.82 0.65
N PHE A 138 2.59 18.68 0.26
CA PHE A 138 3.10 19.27 -0.96
C PHE A 138 2.35 18.80 -2.20
N ILE A 139 2.15 17.50 -2.34
CA ILE A 139 1.41 16.90 -3.45
C ILE A 139 -0.04 17.35 -3.42
N GLY A 140 -0.70 17.28 -2.26
CA GLY A 140 -2.09 17.71 -2.08
C GLY A 140 -2.29 19.17 -2.45
N LEU A 141 -1.41 20.06 -1.96
CA LEU A 141 -1.46 21.48 -2.26
C LEU A 141 -1.25 21.74 -3.76
N ARG A 142 -0.28 21.07 -4.38
CA ARG A 142 0.00 21.18 -5.82
C ARG A 142 -1.23 20.81 -6.66
N TYR A 143 -1.86 19.66 -6.36
CA TYR A 143 -3.06 19.25 -7.12
C TYR A 143 -4.25 20.16 -6.87
N THR A 144 -4.43 20.63 -5.65
CA THR A 144 -5.51 21.58 -5.29
C THR A 144 -5.33 22.91 -6.03
N LEU A 145 -4.14 23.49 -5.98
CA LEU A 145 -3.85 24.74 -6.68
C LEU A 145 -4.00 24.61 -8.20
N ARG A 146 -3.56 23.49 -8.77
CA ARG A 146 -3.75 23.22 -10.18
C ARG A 146 -5.22 23.05 -10.57
N GLY A 147 -5.99 22.36 -9.72
CA GLY A 147 -7.42 22.09 -9.98
C GLY A 147 -8.30 23.32 -9.83
N PHE A 148 -8.05 24.17 -8.83
CA PHE A 148 -8.88 25.34 -8.55
C PHE A 148 -8.41 26.63 -9.22
N PHE A 149 -7.12 26.83 -9.35
CA PHE A 149 -6.54 28.09 -9.83
C PHE A 149 -5.83 27.96 -11.16
N GLY A 150 -5.71 26.76 -11.71
CA GLY A 150 -4.98 26.54 -12.98
C GLY A 150 -3.47 26.83 -12.88
N ILE A 151 -2.94 27.05 -11.66
CA ILE A 151 -1.55 27.39 -11.42
C ILE A 151 -0.71 26.09 -11.42
N SER A 152 0.18 25.97 -12.39
CA SER A 152 1.16 24.90 -12.46
C SER A 152 2.41 25.34 -11.67
N ILE A 153 2.60 24.81 -10.47
CA ILE A 153 3.88 24.90 -9.76
C ILE A 153 4.76 23.76 -10.28
N ILE A 154 5.60 24.06 -11.26
CA ILE A 154 6.61 23.22 -11.96
C ILE A 154 6.13 21.81 -12.27
#